data_699560a6b4b671a27e6f0cf289734add
#
_entry.id   699560a6b4b671a27e6f0cf289734add
#
_cell.length_a   1.000
_cell.length_b   1.000
_cell.length_c   1.000
_cell.angle_alpha   90.00
_cell.angle_beta   90.00
_cell.angle_gamma   90.00
#
_symmetry.space_group_name_H-M   'P 1'
#
loop_
_entity.id
_entity.type
_entity.pdbx_description
1 polymer ?
#
loop_
_entity_poly.entity_id
_entity_poly.type
_entity_poly.pdbx_seq_one_letter_code
_entity_poly.pdbx_strand_id
1 'polypeptide(L)'
;MTPATLRWAGVGLFLLALTVAVTLRRPPPDPLAAAAVTNPPFTPLTYGIQTSLWWDDGFNGWRLDMVRLMVFSHVKQGFAWADTEPHAGDYRFGRADELVAEIEGKGLQLVARLGHSPGWVRAANPAPPGAMPVDVPPARRHLDDWGEWCGAVATRHAGRIAAYQIWNEPNLAREWGGHPPSAADYTELLQVCSAAIRAADPQAILISAGLAPTGTCCEKARPDDLYLQELYDAGFQHHVDVVGMHAPGFSAPELGPDEAEAGGGQRFFTFRRVEDLRRIMVANGDAARQVAILETGWTRDVAGHNPAYSWFAVDEATQADYLVRAYRYAAEHWRPWVGLMTALSIADPAWDEDDEQYWWSIIAPDRQALTSFAQLANMEKVCGRRIIPARAPDSPEAEGRVPVTPCP
;
A
#
# COMPACT_ATOMS: atom_id res chain seq x y z
N MET A 1 -19.86 54.20 42.75
CA MET A 1 -19.33 53.71 41.46
C MET A 1 -19.93 54.53 40.36
N THR A 2 -19.14 55.25 39.59
CA THR A 2 -19.60 56.13 38.51
C THR A 2 -20.07 55.26 37.29
N PRO A 3 -21.00 55.80 36.45
CA PRO A 3 -21.50 55.04 35.29
C PRO A 3 -20.41 54.58 34.31
N ALA A 4 -19.26 55.23 34.34
CA ALA A 4 -18.09 54.88 33.50
C ALA A 4 -17.44 53.54 33.94
N THR A 5 -17.31 53.28 35.25
CA THR A 5 -16.71 52.04 35.76
C THR A 5 -17.57 50.82 35.48
N LEU A 6 -18.88 50.96 35.40
CA LEU A 6 -19.79 49.86 35.07
C LEU A 6 -19.69 49.48 33.56
N ARG A 7 -19.47 50.49 32.68
CA ARG A 7 -19.32 50.24 31.24
C ARG A 7 -18.02 49.48 30.91
N TRP A 8 -16.92 49.79 31.58
CA TRP A 8 -15.63 49.11 31.36
C TRP A 8 -15.63 47.68 31.94
N ALA A 9 -16.32 47.44 33.06
CA ALA A 9 -16.49 46.09 33.60
C ALA A 9 -17.32 45.21 32.67
N GLY A 10 -18.38 45.75 32.03
CA GLY A 10 -19.20 45.03 31.07
C GLY A 10 -18.44 44.67 29.79
N VAL A 11 -17.60 45.57 29.27
CA VAL A 11 -16.75 45.33 28.08
C VAL A 11 -15.67 44.30 28.39
N GLY A 12 -15.04 44.38 29.58
CA GLY A 12 -14.03 43.40 29.98
C GLY A 12 -14.61 41.98 30.14
N LEU A 13 -15.79 41.85 30.74
CA LEU A 13 -16.51 40.57 30.84
C LEU A 13 -16.95 40.02 29.48
N PHE A 14 -17.39 40.89 28.57
CA PHE A 14 -17.78 40.48 27.22
C PHE A 14 -16.59 40.02 26.40
N LEU A 15 -15.45 40.72 26.48
CA LEU A 15 -14.20 40.30 25.81
C LEU A 15 -13.65 38.99 26.41
N LEU A 16 -13.71 38.82 27.75
CA LEU A 16 -13.30 37.57 28.39
C LEU A 16 -14.22 36.40 27.99
N ALA A 17 -15.54 36.62 27.94
CA ALA A 17 -16.50 35.63 27.48
C ALA A 17 -16.33 35.28 26.01
N LEU A 18 -15.98 36.26 25.15
CA LEU A 18 -15.70 36.06 23.74
C LEU A 18 -14.39 35.27 23.56
N THR A 19 -13.36 35.58 24.34
CA THR A 19 -12.06 34.86 24.28
C THR A 19 -12.23 33.40 24.76
N VAL A 20 -12.98 33.17 25.82
CA VAL A 20 -13.32 31.85 26.32
C VAL A 20 -14.18 31.07 25.30
N ALA A 21 -15.17 31.71 24.66
CA ALA A 21 -16.00 31.09 23.64
C ALA A 21 -15.23 30.76 22.36
N VAL A 22 -14.24 31.59 21.98
CA VAL A 22 -13.35 31.32 20.84
C VAL A 22 -12.35 30.21 21.19
N THR A 23 -11.82 30.14 22.40
CA THR A 23 -10.95 29.05 22.84
C THR A 23 -11.68 27.72 23.00
N LEU A 24 -12.97 27.76 23.44
CA LEU A 24 -13.80 26.55 23.55
C LEU A 24 -14.36 26.05 22.21
N ARG A 25 -14.28 26.86 21.15
CA ARG A 25 -14.71 26.50 19.78
C ARG A 25 -13.56 26.16 18.85
N ARG A 26 -12.36 25.86 19.36
CA ARG A 26 -11.39 25.17 18.51
C ARG A 26 -12.00 23.81 18.16
N PRO A 27 -12.21 23.53 16.86
CA PRO A 27 -12.59 22.18 16.48
C PRO A 27 -11.55 21.24 17.12
N PRO A 28 -11.96 20.03 17.55
CA PRO A 28 -10.99 19.05 18.01
C PRO A 28 -9.92 18.94 16.93
N PRO A 29 -8.64 18.84 17.33
CA PRO A 29 -7.56 18.69 16.35
C PRO A 29 -7.96 17.58 15.39
N ASP A 30 -7.84 17.84 14.10
CA ASP A 30 -8.09 16.83 13.07
C ASP A 30 -7.29 15.57 13.45
N PRO A 31 -7.95 14.42 13.72
CA PRO A 31 -7.24 13.20 14.08
C PRO A 31 -6.29 12.71 12.97
N LEU A 32 -6.43 13.23 11.75
CA LEU A 32 -5.50 12.99 10.64
C LEU A 32 -4.36 14.01 10.65
N ALA A 33 -4.55 15.19 11.30
CA ALA A 33 -3.49 16.16 11.46
C ALA A 33 -2.36 15.53 12.28
N ALA A 34 -1.23 15.47 11.67
CA ALA A 34 -0.02 14.83 12.07
C ALA A 34 0.31 15.00 13.57
N ALA A 35 -0.13 14.08 14.39
CA ALA A 35 0.71 13.69 15.50
C ALA A 35 2.06 13.35 14.85
N ALA A 36 3.09 14.05 15.25
CA ALA A 36 4.36 14.06 14.53
C ALA A 36 4.83 12.63 14.25
N VAL A 37 4.78 12.21 12.96
CA VAL A 37 5.51 11.02 12.54
C VAL A 37 6.97 11.30 12.85
N THR A 38 7.52 10.55 13.78
CA THR A 38 8.91 10.72 14.23
C THR A 38 9.75 9.67 13.53
N ASN A 39 10.86 10.08 12.94
CA ASN A 39 11.79 9.20 12.21
C ASN A 39 11.08 8.35 11.13
N PRO A 40 10.47 8.98 10.13
CA PRO A 40 9.72 8.27 9.11
C PRO A 40 10.62 7.31 8.33
N PRO A 41 10.27 6.00 8.23
CA PRO A 41 11.03 5.04 7.42
C PRO A 41 11.09 5.42 5.95
N PHE A 42 10.00 5.98 5.41
CA PHE A 42 9.95 6.50 4.05
C PHE A 42 9.91 8.04 4.04
N THR A 43 10.65 8.65 3.10
CA THR A 43 10.52 10.10 2.85
C THR A 43 9.15 10.39 2.24
N PRO A 44 8.26 11.16 2.92
CA PRO A 44 6.91 11.38 2.39
C PRO A 44 6.89 12.46 1.28
N LEU A 45 6.29 12.19 0.14
CA LEU A 45 5.72 10.93 -0.34
C LEU A 45 6.79 10.17 -1.14
N THR A 46 6.94 8.85 -0.89
CA THR A 46 7.74 7.96 -1.72
C THR A 46 6.83 7.32 -2.78
N TYR A 47 7.29 7.26 -4.03
CA TYR A 47 6.53 6.80 -5.18
C TYR A 47 6.99 5.41 -5.59
N GLY A 48 6.05 4.45 -5.57
CA GLY A 48 6.28 3.06 -5.94
C GLY A 48 5.33 2.58 -7.03
N ILE A 49 5.66 1.44 -7.62
CA ILE A 49 4.80 0.72 -8.57
C ILE A 49 4.90 -0.78 -8.35
N GLN A 50 3.77 -1.47 -8.44
CA GLN A 50 3.74 -2.93 -8.45
C GLN A 50 4.15 -3.46 -9.82
N THR A 51 4.95 -4.53 -9.83
CA THR A 51 5.47 -5.16 -11.03
C THR A 51 5.35 -6.67 -10.97
N SER A 52 5.36 -7.31 -12.14
CA SER A 52 5.48 -8.74 -12.35
C SER A 52 6.78 -9.03 -13.11
N LEU A 53 7.90 -9.06 -12.36
CA LEU A 53 9.23 -9.25 -12.93
C LEU A 53 9.78 -10.67 -12.69
N TRP A 54 9.05 -11.49 -11.93
CA TRP A 54 9.53 -12.82 -11.52
C TRP A 54 9.77 -13.76 -12.73
N TRP A 55 8.84 -13.72 -13.67
CA TRP A 55 8.93 -14.49 -14.91
C TRP A 55 9.58 -13.62 -16.00
N ASP A 56 10.90 -13.71 -16.12
CA ASP A 56 11.65 -12.92 -17.09
C ASP A 56 11.39 -13.39 -18.53
N ASP A 57 10.82 -12.50 -19.33
CA ASP A 57 10.61 -12.64 -20.76
C ASP A 57 11.71 -11.93 -21.60
N GLY A 58 12.80 -11.50 -20.96
CA GLY A 58 13.89 -10.73 -21.57
C GLY A 58 13.66 -9.21 -21.57
N PHE A 59 12.56 -8.72 -20.95
CA PHE A 59 12.19 -7.30 -20.97
C PHE A 59 12.16 -6.65 -19.57
N ASN A 60 12.61 -7.32 -18.52
CA ASN A 60 12.66 -6.72 -17.18
C ASN A 60 13.47 -5.42 -17.15
N GLY A 61 14.61 -5.39 -17.83
CA GLY A 61 15.42 -4.18 -17.94
C GLY A 61 14.65 -3.00 -18.53
N TRP A 62 13.82 -3.24 -19.55
CA TRP A 62 12.93 -2.23 -20.13
C TRP A 62 11.84 -1.80 -19.14
N ARG A 63 11.18 -2.75 -18.45
CA ARG A 63 10.16 -2.43 -17.44
C ARG A 63 10.71 -1.54 -16.32
N LEU A 64 11.90 -1.85 -15.84
CA LEU A 64 12.59 -1.05 -14.83
C LEU A 64 12.98 0.34 -15.35
N ASP A 65 13.37 0.46 -16.63
CA ASP A 65 13.58 1.77 -17.25
C ASP A 65 12.29 2.59 -17.30
N MET A 66 11.13 1.98 -17.57
CA MET A 66 9.85 2.66 -17.51
C MET A 66 9.54 3.19 -16.10
N VAL A 67 9.87 2.44 -15.04
CA VAL A 67 9.75 2.94 -13.66
C VAL A 67 10.62 4.19 -13.44
N ARG A 68 11.86 4.18 -13.94
CA ARG A 68 12.75 5.35 -13.86
C ARG A 68 12.21 6.54 -14.64
N LEU A 69 11.59 6.31 -15.81
CA LEU A 69 10.93 7.35 -16.60
C LEU A 69 9.81 8.05 -15.84
N MET A 70 9.06 7.32 -15.03
CA MET A 70 8.06 7.92 -14.13
C MET A 70 8.70 8.73 -13.00
N VAL A 71 10.02 8.69 -12.82
CA VAL A 71 10.70 9.26 -11.65
C VAL A 71 10.19 8.63 -10.35
N PHE A 72 9.80 7.37 -10.42
CA PHE A 72 9.48 6.55 -9.26
C PHE A 72 10.76 5.87 -8.76
N SER A 73 10.82 5.63 -7.45
CA SER A 73 12.04 5.11 -6.81
C SER A 73 11.88 3.68 -6.31
N HIS A 74 10.64 3.21 -6.11
CA HIS A 74 10.39 1.91 -5.51
C HIS A 74 9.62 0.99 -6.44
N VAL A 75 10.02 -0.29 -6.42
CA VAL A 75 9.36 -1.39 -7.12
C VAL A 75 8.82 -2.35 -6.07
N LYS A 76 7.52 -2.62 -6.09
CA LYS A 76 6.91 -3.68 -5.29
C LYS A 76 6.84 -4.95 -6.13
N GLN A 77 7.44 -6.04 -5.63
CA GLN A 77 7.51 -7.33 -6.32
C GLN A 77 7.22 -8.48 -5.36
N GLY A 78 6.41 -9.44 -5.82
CA GLY A 78 6.16 -10.67 -5.09
C GLY A 78 7.40 -11.57 -5.04
N PHE A 79 7.70 -12.08 -3.86
CA PHE A 79 8.69 -13.13 -3.60
C PHE A 79 7.93 -14.36 -3.12
N ALA A 80 7.79 -15.34 -4.01
CA ALA A 80 7.04 -16.54 -3.71
C ALA A 80 7.91 -17.54 -2.93
N TRP A 81 7.43 -17.97 -1.76
CA TRP A 81 8.07 -19.03 -1.00
C TRP A 81 8.16 -20.32 -1.81
N ALA A 82 7.08 -20.66 -2.53
CA ALA A 82 7.01 -21.85 -3.38
C ALA A 82 8.10 -21.93 -4.45
N ASP A 83 8.54 -20.77 -4.98
CA ASP A 83 9.55 -20.73 -6.05
C ASP A 83 10.97 -20.79 -5.51
N THR A 84 11.17 -20.27 -4.28
CA THR A 84 12.48 -20.20 -3.65
C THR A 84 12.77 -21.36 -2.70
N GLU A 85 11.73 -22.09 -2.25
CA GLU A 85 11.85 -23.33 -1.44
C GLU A 85 10.76 -24.34 -1.85
N PRO A 86 10.83 -24.91 -3.05
CA PRO A 86 9.82 -25.86 -3.55
C PRO A 86 9.72 -27.14 -2.72
N HIS A 87 10.79 -27.52 -2.02
CA HIS A 87 10.85 -28.62 -1.05
C HIS A 87 11.53 -28.13 0.22
N ALA A 88 11.12 -28.61 1.36
CA ALA A 88 11.66 -28.21 2.66
C ALA A 88 13.20 -28.29 2.70
N GLY A 89 13.86 -27.17 2.96
CA GLY A 89 15.32 -27.02 2.98
C GLY A 89 16.02 -26.92 1.61
N ASP A 90 15.28 -27.01 0.49
CA ASP A 90 15.82 -26.87 -0.87
C ASP A 90 15.70 -25.42 -1.37
N TYR A 91 16.57 -24.55 -0.87
CA TYR A 91 16.57 -23.13 -1.24
C TYR A 91 17.13 -22.86 -2.64
N ARG A 92 16.36 -22.16 -3.48
CA ARG A 92 16.65 -21.82 -4.88
C ARG A 92 16.55 -20.31 -5.11
N PHE A 93 17.54 -19.56 -4.67
CA PHE A 93 17.54 -18.10 -4.75
C PHE A 93 18.03 -17.52 -6.10
N GLY A 94 18.41 -18.34 -7.08
CA GLY A 94 19.01 -17.83 -8.34
C GLY A 94 18.16 -16.74 -9.00
N ARG A 95 16.84 -16.96 -9.14
CA ARG A 95 15.95 -15.95 -9.74
C ARG A 95 15.77 -14.71 -8.85
N ALA A 96 15.67 -14.90 -7.53
CA ALA A 96 15.62 -13.79 -6.59
C ALA A 96 16.89 -12.93 -6.65
N ASP A 97 18.07 -13.56 -6.73
CA ASP A 97 19.36 -12.86 -6.83
C ASP A 97 19.45 -12.00 -8.09
N GLU A 98 19.03 -12.55 -9.24
CA GLU A 98 19.00 -11.84 -10.52
C GLU A 98 18.07 -10.63 -10.43
N LEU A 99 16.85 -10.84 -9.93
CA LEU A 99 15.84 -9.77 -9.80
C LEU A 99 16.31 -8.63 -8.89
N VAL A 100 16.87 -8.97 -7.72
CA VAL A 100 17.44 -7.97 -6.82
C VAL A 100 18.57 -7.19 -7.49
N ALA A 101 19.45 -7.88 -8.23
CA ALA A 101 20.55 -7.24 -8.96
C ALA A 101 20.05 -6.36 -10.11
N GLU A 102 19.01 -6.76 -10.83
CA GLU A 102 18.40 -5.97 -11.91
C GLU A 102 17.80 -4.66 -11.37
N ILE A 103 17.03 -4.74 -10.28
CA ILE A 103 16.40 -3.57 -9.65
C ILE A 103 17.46 -2.61 -9.10
N GLU A 104 18.43 -3.14 -8.35
CA GLU A 104 19.56 -2.37 -7.79
C GLU A 104 20.41 -1.74 -8.89
N GLY A 105 20.70 -2.49 -9.96
CA GLY A 105 21.45 -2.00 -11.13
C GLY A 105 20.78 -0.83 -11.87
N LYS A 106 19.47 -0.65 -11.70
CA LYS A 106 18.73 0.51 -12.20
C LYS A 106 18.63 1.65 -11.19
N GLY A 107 19.24 1.51 -10.00
CA GLY A 107 19.15 2.50 -8.92
C GLY A 107 17.74 2.61 -8.30
N LEU A 108 16.97 1.53 -8.35
CA LEU A 108 15.65 1.41 -7.76
C LEU A 108 15.72 0.66 -6.44
N GLN A 109 14.72 0.87 -5.58
CA GLN A 109 14.57 0.22 -4.30
C GLN A 109 13.49 -0.87 -4.38
N LEU A 110 13.74 -2.01 -3.75
CA LEU A 110 12.81 -3.13 -3.74
C LEU A 110 11.96 -3.16 -2.47
N VAL A 111 10.64 -3.24 -2.64
CA VAL A 111 9.68 -3.67 -1.62
C VAL A 111 9.30 -5.11 -1.95
N ALA A 112 9.83 -6.07 -1.21
CA ALA A 112 9.53 -7.48 -1.41
C ALA A 112 8.26 -7.88 -0.67
N ARG A 113 7.24 -8.37 -1.40
CA ARG A 113 6.05 -8.97 -0.80
C ARG A 113 6.29 -10.46 -0.60
N LEU A 114 6.36 -10.89 0.66
CA LEU A 114 6.55 -12.30 1.04
C LEU A 114 5.21 -13.02 1.16
N GLY A 115 5.10 -14.21 0.57
CA GLY A 115 3.90 -15.03 0.57
C GLY A 115 4.03 -16.24 -0.35
N HIS A 116 2.90 -16.78 -0.80
CA HIS A 116 2.79 -17.91 -1.73
C HIS A 116 3.47 -19.18 -1.22
N SER A 117 2.85 -19.77 -0.18
CA SER A 117 3.34 -20.99 0.45
C SER A 117 3.52 -22.16 -0.52
N PRO A 118 4.60 -22.94 -0.39
CA PRO A 118 4.85 -24.10 -1.24
C PRO A 118 3.86 -25.24 -1.01
N GLY A 119 3.78 -26.15 -1.97
CA GLY A 119 2.81 -27.25 -1.96
C GLY A 119 2.85 -28.12 -0.71
N TRP A 120 4.06 -28.36 -0.17
CA TRP A 120 4.24 -29.17 1.05
C TRP A 120 3.71 -28.48 2.31
N VAL A 121 3.71 -27.13 2.36
CA VAL A 121 3.08 -26.34 3.44
C VAL A 121 1.56 -26.28 3.25
N ARG A 122 1.10 -26.01 2.01
CA ARG A 122 -0.33 -25.93 1.67
C ARG A 122 -1.07 -27.22 1.96
N ALA A 123 -0.43 -28.38 1.74
CA ALA A 123 -0.99 -29.69 2.06
C ALA A 123 -1.32 -29.87 3.56
N ALA A 124 -0.70 -29.06 4.42
CA ALA A 124 -0.93 -29.07 5.85
C ALA A 124 -2.11 -28.20 6.31
N ASN A 125 -2.58 -27.31 5.44
CA ASN A 125 -3.72 -26.42 5.65
C ASN A 125 -4.64 -26.46 4.42
N PRO A 126 -5.34 -27.58 4.17
CA PRO A 126 -6.13 -27.75 2.97
C PRO A 126 -7.31 -26.78 2.94
N ALA A 127 -7.57 -26.20 1.77
CA ALA A 127 -8.71 -25.32 1.58
C ALA A 127 -10.04 -26.05 1.81
N PRO A 128 -11.06 -25.36 2.33
CA PRO A 128 -12.41 -25.90 2.44
C PRO A 128 -12.95 -26.35 1.07
N PRO A 129 -13.86 -27.35 1.02
CA PRO A 129 -14.44 -27.80 -0.24
C PRO A 129 -15.08 -26.67 -1.04
N GLY A 130 -14.69 -26.55 -2.31
CA GLY A 130 -15.18 -25.51 -3.22
C GLY A 130 -14.52 -24.13 -3.09
N ALA A 131 -13.61 -23.95 -2.14
CA ALA A 131 -12.79 -22.75 -2.07
C ALA A 131 -11.63 -22.82 -3.10
N MET A 132 -11.34 -21.70 -3.72
CA MET A 132 -10.20 -21.53 -4.64
C MET A 132 -9.32 -20.38 -4.13
N PRO A 133 -8.49 -20.63 -3.09
CA PRO A 133 -7.67 -19.57 -2.53
C PRO A 133 -6.51 -19.19 -3.45
N VAL A 134 -6.20 -17.91 -3.49
CA VAL A 134 -5.00 -17.35 -4.15
C VAL A 134 -3.75 -17.77 -3.38
N ASP A 135 -3.80 -17.63 -2.05
CA ASP A 135 -2.72 -18.05 -1.17
C ASP A 135 -3.24 -18.80 0.06
N VAL A 136 -2.35 -19.60 0.67
CA VAL A 136 -2.66 -20.46 1.82
C VAL A 136 -1.60 -20.21 2.89
N PRO A 137 -1.96 -19.67 4.06
CA PRO A 137 -1.00 -19.46 5.13
C PRO A 137 -0.49 -20.80 5.68
N PRO A 138 0.75 -20.81 6.20
CA PRO A 138 1.27 -22.00 6.87
C PRO A 138 0.39 -22.37 8.08
N ALA A 139 0.09 -23.66 8.23
CA ALA A 139 -0.46 -24.17 9.47
C ALA A 139 0.55 -23.94 10.61
N ARG A 140 0.08 -23.85 11.87
CA ARG A 140 0.94 -23.57 13.04
C ARG A 140 2.20 -24.43 13.13
N ARG A 141 2.14 -25.69 12.71
CA ARG A 141 3.31 -26.60 12.68
C ARG A 141 4.39 -26.20 11.66
N HIS A 142 4.10 -25.29 10.73
CA HIS A 142 4.99 -24.77 9.71
C HIS A 142 5.33 -23.30 9.89
N LEU A 143 5.01 -22.70 11.05
CA LEU A 143 5.39 -21.32 11.34
C LEU A 143 6.91 -21.17 11.51
N ASP A 144 7.57 -22.17 12.06
CA ASP A 144 9.04 -22.17 12.16
C ASP A 144 9.68 -22.21 10.77
N ASP A 145 9.18 -23.10 9.87
CA ASP A 145 9.64 -23.15 8.46
C ASP A 145 9.42 -21.80 7.74
N TRP A 146 8.28 -21.13 7.99
CA TRP A 146 8.01 -19.79 7.48
C TRP A 146 9.03 -18.76 7.98
N GLY A 147 9.34 -18.80 9.27
CA GLY A 147 10.35 -17.94 9.89
C GLY A 147 11.75 -18.19 9.33
N GLU A 148 12.13 -19.47 9.16
CA GLU A 148 13.41 -19.87 8.58
C GLU A 148 13.54 -19.36 7.13
N TRP A 149 12.49 -19.48 6.32
CA TRP A 149 12.47 -18.96 4.97
C TRP A 149 12.57 -17.42 4.94
N CYS A 150 11.79 -16.70 5.76
CA CYS A 150 11.90 -15.23 5.87
C CYS A 150 13.32 -14.80 6.24
N GLY A 151 13.94 -15.49 7.20
CA GLY A 151 15.31 -15.24 7.63
C GLY A 151 16.34 -15.56 6.53
N ALA A 152 16.13 -16.63 5.76
CA ALA A 152 16.98 -17.00 4.65
C ALA A 152 16.96 -15.95 3.53
N VAL A 153 15.76 -15.46 3.14
CA VAL A 153 15.61 -14.36 2.16
C VAL A 153 16.32 -13.10 2.67
N ALA A 154 16.09 -12.71 3.93
CA ALA A 154 16.68 -11.51 4.50
C ALA A 154 18.20 -11.62 4.64
N THR A 155 18.72 -12.78 5.05
CA THR A 155 20.18 -13.02 5.14
C THR A 155 20.83 -12.91 3.76
N ARG A 156 20.20 -13.50 2.74
CA ARG A 156 20.73 -13.50 1.37
C ARG A 156 20.81 -12.11 0.77
N HIS A 157 19.83 -11.26 1.07
CA HIS A 157 19.69 -9.95 0.46
C HIS A 157 19.83 -8.79 1.46
N ALA A 158 20.52 -9.01 2.57
CA ALA A 158 20.70 -8.02 3.62
C ALA A 158 21.24 -6.69 3.07
N GLY A 159 20.57 -5.58 3.40
CA GLY A 159 20.89 -4.23 2.93
C GLY A 159 20.55 -3.95 1.45
N ARG A 160 19.96 -4.92 0.71
CA ARG A 160 19.60 -4.78 -0.72
C ARG A 160 18.09 -4.71 -0.95
N ILE A 161 17.29 -5.28 -0.05
CA ILE A 161 15.83 -5.14 -0.04
C ILE A 161 15.51 -4.01 0.93
N ALA A 162 14.89 -2.94 0.44
CA ALA A 162 14.60 -1.75 1.24
C ALA A 162 13.47 -2.01 2.26
N ALA A 163 12.46 -2.78 1.86
CA ALA A 163 11.33 -3.08 2.73
C ALA A 163 10.74 -4.46 2.43
N TYR A 164 10.17 -5.09 3.44
CA TYR A 164 9.45 -6.35 3.34
C TYR A 164 7.98 -6.13 3.71
N GLN A 165 7.08 -6.38 2.76
CA GLN A 165 5.66 -6.54 3.02
C GLN A 165 5.40 -8.02 3.39
N ILE A 166 4.87 -8.28 4.57
CA ILE A 166 4.62 -9.64 5.05
C ILE A 166 3.17 -10.00 4.82
N TRP A 167 2.93 -10.90 3.85
CA TRP A 167 1.62 -11.35 3.38
C TRP A 167 0.84 -10.30 2.55
N ASN A 168 -0.39 -10.69 2.10
CA ASN A 168 -1.31 -9.85 1.33
C ASN A 168 -2.75 -10.09 1.79
N GLU A 169 -3.54 -9.04 1.94
CA GLU A 169 -4.99 -9.04 2.21
C GLU A 169 -5.50 -10.15 3.17
N PRO A 170 -4.89 -10.33 4.36
CA PRO A 170 -5.25 -11.43 5.27
C PRO A 170 -6.67 -11.30 5.82
N ASN A 171 -7.36 -10.20 5.55
CA ASN A 171 -8.77 -9.98 5.85
C ASN A 171 -9.71 -10.59 4.78
N LEU A 172 -9.18 -11.24 3.73
CA LEU A 172 -9.95 -11.97 2.72
C LEU A 172 -9.67 -13.47 2.81
N ALA A 173 -10.73 -14.28 2.81
CA ALA A 173 -10.59 -15.74 2.83
C ALA A 173 -9.80 -16.27 1.62
N ARG A 174 -9.93 -15.63 0.43
CA ARG A 174 -9.17 -16.02 -0.77
C ARG A 174 -7.66 -15.92 -0.58
N GLU A 175 -7.20 -15.00 0.25
CA GLU A 175 -5.79 -14.80 0.61
C GLU A 175 -5.41 -15.56 1.91
N TRP A 176 -6.38 -16.25 2.50
CA TRP A 176 -6.25 -16.94 3.78
C TRP A 176 -6.63 -18.43 3.69
N GLY A 177 -6.24 -19.11 2.60
CA GLY A 177 -6.47 -20.53 2.41
C GLY A 177 -7.93 -20.93 2.18
N GLY A 178 -8.83 -19.97 1.90
CA GLY A 178 -10.27 -20.18 1.84
C GLY A 178 -10.94 -20.28 3.22
N HIS A 179 -10.18 -20.11 4.30
CA HIS A 179 -10.67 -20.09 5.68
C HIS A 179 -11.13 -18.69 6.10
N PRO A 180 -11.98 -18.57 7.12
CA PRO A 180 -12.31 -17.27 7.69
C PRO A 180 -11.06 -16.50 8.13
N PRO A 181 -10.95 -15.20 7.81
CA PRO A 181 -9.82 -14.38 8.23
C PRO A 181 -9.63 -14.32 9.75
N SER A 182 -8.38 -14.41 10.21
CA SER A 182 -8.01 -14.38 11.63
C SER A 182 -6.87 -13.38 11.87
N ALA A 183 -7.16 -12.28 12.54
CA ALA A 183 -6.16 -11.27 12.88
C ALA A 183 -5.11 -11.81 13.86
N ALA A 184 -5.50 -12.69 14.77
CA ALA A 184 -4.58 -13.33 15.72
C ALA A 184 -3.57 -14.25 15.02
N ASP A 185 -4.05 -15.12 14.11
CA ASP A 185 -3.17 -16.05 13.39
C ASP A 185 -2.27 -15.26 12.39
N TYR A 186 -2.77 -14.21 11.76
CA TYR A 186 -1.92 -13.33 10.95
C TYR A 186 -0.86 -12.62 11.80
N THR A 187 -1.20 -12.16 13.02
CA THR A 187 -0.21 -11.55 13.92
C THR A 187 0.88 -12.55 14.32
N GLU A 188 0.54 -13.82 14.55
CA GLU A 188 1.53 -14.88 14.81
C GLU A 188 2.47 -15.08 13.60
N LEU A 189 1.91 -15.18 12.39
CA LEU A 189 2.66 -15.29 11.13
C LEU A 189 3.59 -14.08 10.93
N LEU A 190 3.07 -12.87 11.15
CA LEU A 190 3.80 -11.63 11.06
C LEU A 190 4.96 -11.57 12.06
N GLN A 191 4.71 -11.93 13.31
CA GLN A 191 5.71 -11.93 14.39
C GLN A 191 6.90 -12.82 14.06
N VAL A 192 6.66 -14.05 13.61
CA VAL A 192 7.72 -15.02 13.32
C VAL A 192 8.60 -14.53 12.17
N CYS A 193 7.99 -14.10 11.06
CA CYS A 193 8.71 -13.58 9.91
C CYS A 193 9.49 -12.28 10.24
N SER A 194 8.84 -11.34 10.93
CA SER A 194 9.46 -10.07 11.32
C SER A 194 10.67 -10.27 12.22
N ALA A 195 10.57 -11.18 13.18
CA ALA A 195 11.70 -11.49 14.08
C ALA A 195 12.89 -12.07 13.31
N ALA A 196 12.63 -12.98 12.37
CA ALA A 196 13.66 -13.59 11.54
C ALA A 196 14.33 -12.58 10.60
N ILE A 197 13.55 -11.72 9.93
CA ILE A 197 14.08 -10.64 9.08
C ILE A 197 14.91 -9.67 9.91
N ARG A 198 14.40 -9.22 11.07
CA ARG A 198 15.10 -8.26 11.93
C ARG A 198 16.43 -8.79 12.46
N ALA A 199 16.52 -10.10 12.71
CA ALA A 199 17.76 -10.74 13.12
C ALA A 199 18.79 -10.78 11.98
N ALA A 200 18.35 -10.96 10.73
CA ALA A 200 19.23 -11.06 9.55
C ALA A 200 19.58 -9.68 8.95
N ASP A 201 18.60 -8.77 8.90
CA ASP A 201 18.72 -7.42 8.34
C ASP A 201 18.06 -6.39 9.27
N PRO A 202 18.80 -5.88 10.27
CA PRO A 202 18.25 -4.95 11.26
C PRO A 202 17.78 -3.60 10.71
N GLN A 203 18.20 -3.23 9.50
CA GLN A 203 17.86 -1.96 8.87
C GLN A 203 16.67 -2.04 7.92
N ALA A 204 16.23 -3.25 7.57
CA ALA A 204 15.09 -3.44 6.69
C ALA A 204 13.80 -2.86 7.29
N ILE A 205 12.99 -2.22 6.44
CA ILE A 205 11.67 -1.71 6.83
C ILE A 205 10.67 -2.87 6.79
N LEU A 206 9.96 -3.11 7.90
CA LEU A 206 8.93 -4.14 8.00
C LEU A 206 7.55 -3.50 7.84
N ILE A 207 6.79 -3.98 6.86
CA ILE A 207 5.44 -3.49 6.52
C ILE A 207 4.44 -4.63 6.75
N SER A 208 3.32 -4.36 7.43
CA SER A 208 2.22 -5.32 7.51
C SER A 208 1.58 -5.53 6.13
N ALA A 209 0.80 -6.59 5.97
CA ALA A 209 -0.04 -6.76 4.79
C ALA A 209 -0.97 -5.55 4.60
N GLY A 210 -1.22 -5.15 3.35
CA GLY A 210 -2.29 -4.23 3.02
C GLY A 210 -3.63 -4.91 3.20
N LEU A 211 -4.59 -4.24 3.84
CA LEU A 211 -5.95 -4.74 4.01
C LEU A 211 -6.82 -4.33 2.82
N ALA A 212 -7.60 -5.28 2.31
CA ALA A 212 -8.59 -5.00 1.29
C ALA A 212 -9.79 -4.23 1.87
N PRO A 213 -10.18 -3.08 1.30
CA PRO A 213 -11.37 -2.37 1.74
C PRO A 213 -12.62 -3.20 1.43
N THR A 214 -13.37 -3.55 2.48
CA THR A 214 -14.60 -4.34 2.35
C THR A 214 -15.51 -4.16 3.56
N GLY A 215 -16.83 -4.24 3.33
CA GLY A 215 -17.83 -4.35 4.38
C GLY A 215 -18.35 -5.78 4.57
N THR A 216 -17.83 -6.75 3.82
CA THR A 216 -18.27 -8.15 3.88
C THR A 216 -17.81 -8.80 5.18
N CYS A 217 -18.71 -9.49 5.88
CA CYS A 217 -18.45 -10.28 7.07
C CYS A 217 -19.14 -11.64 6.98
N CYS A 218 -18.59 -12.71 7.53
CA CYS A 218 -17.35 -12.85 8.28
C CYS A 218 -16.58 -14.09 7.83
N GLU A 219 -17.22 -14.96 6.98
CA GLU A 219 -16.61 -16.21 6.47
C GLU A 219 -15.68 -15.95 5.29
N LYS A 220 -16.15 -15.09 4.35
CA LYS A 220 -15.39 -14.80 3.11
C LYS A 220 -14.46 -13.63 3.24
N ALA A 221 -14.74 -12.71 4.15
CA ALA A 221 -13.93 -11.53 4.42
C ALA A 221 -14.21 -10.99 5.83
N ARG A 222 -13.30 -10.17 6.34
CA ARG A 222 -13.50 -9.37 7.54
C ARG A 222 -13.41 -7.90 7.14
N PRO A 223 -14.38 -7.04 7.55
CA PRO A 223 -14.26 -5.59 7.31
C PRO A 223 -12.90 -5.06 7.73
N ASP A 224 -12.28 -4.26 6.88
CA ASP A 224 -10.91 -3.76 7.05
C ASP A 224 -10.71 -2.97 8.35
N ASP A 225 -11.70 -2.17 8.75
CA ASP A 225 -11.69 -1.41 10.00
C ASP A 225 -11.75 -2.33 11.24
N LEU A 226 -12.64 -3.32 11.22
CA LEU A 226 -12.74 -4.30 12.30
C LEU A 226 -11.48 -5.15 12.39
N TYR A 227 -10.97 -5.61 11.24
CA TYR A 227 -9.75 -6.42 11.20
C TYR A 227 -8.53 -5.64 11.68
N LEU A 228 -8.41 -4.36 11.32
CA LEU A 228 -7.33 -3.51 11.82
C LEU A 228 -7.40 -3.32 13.34
N GLN A 229 -8.61 -3.13 13.90
CA GLN A 229 -8.75 -3.06 15.35
C GLN A 229 -8.35 -4.38 16.01
N GLU A 230 -8.78 -5.53 15.47
CA GLU A 230 -8.39 -6.85 15.95
C GLU A 230 -6.87 -7.10 15.86
N LEU A 231 -6.20 -6.57 14.85
CA LEU A 231 -4.73 -6.58 14.75
C LEU A 231 -4.09 -5.80 15.89
N TYR A 232 -4.61 -4.61 16.24
CA TYR A 232 -4.13 -3.84 17.40
C TYR A 232 -4.36 -4.60 18.70
N ASP A 233 -5.52 -5.22 18.86
CA ASP A 233 -5.84 -6.05 20.04
C ASP A 233 -4.90 -7.26 20.16
N ALA A 234 -4.44 -7.80 19.02
CA ALA A 234 -3.45 -8.89 18.96
C ALA A 234 -1.99 -8.43 19.09
N GLY A 235 -1.72 -7.12 19.06
CA GLY A 235 -0.39 -6.57 19.28
C GLY A 235 0.52 -6.52 18.05
N PHE A 236 -0.03 -6.57 16.82
CA PHE A 236 0.74 -6.58 15.57
C PHE A 236 1.69 -5.39 15.41
N GLN A 237 1.35 -4.25 16.00
CA GLN A 237 2.14 -3.00 15.92
C GLN A 237 3.55 -3.13 16.51
N HIS A 238 3.81 -4.16 17.33
CA HIS A 238 5.13 -4.43 17.89
C HIS A 238 6.08 -5.13 16.92
N HIS A 239 5.57 -5.56 15.76
CA HIS A 239 6.29 -6.39 14.79
C HIS A 239 6.53 -5.69 13.46
N VAL A 240 6.08 -4.44 13.29
CA VAL A 240 6.19 -3.67 12.04
C VAL A 240 6.68 -2.24 12.28
N ASP A 241 7.32 -1.67 11.27
CA ASP A 241 7.73 -0.26 11.25
C ASP A 241 6.66 0.61 10.57
N VAL A 242 5.88 0.04 9.63
CA VAL A 242 4.89 0.72 8.79
C VAL A 242 3.63 -0.15 8.68
N VAL A 243 2.46 0.48 8.72
CA VAL A 243 1.18 -0.21 8.51
C VAL A 243 0.85 -0.23 7.01
N GLY A 244 0.66 -1.42 6.46
CA GLY A 244 0.22 -1.60 5.08
C GLY A 244 -1.28 -1.36 4.92
N MET A 245 -1.68 -0.68 3.84
CA MET A 245 -3.08 -0.48 3.46
C MET A 245 -3.23 -0.61 1.94
N HIS A 246 -4.41 -1.03 1.47
CA HIS A 246 -4.79 -0.93 0.08
C HIS A 246 -5.82 0.19 -0.10
N ALA A 247 -5.69 0.93 -1.18
CA ALA A 247 -6.57 2.04 -1.54
C ALA A 247 -6.93 1.98 -3.02
N PRO A 248 -7.63 0.91 -3.47
CA PRO A 248 -8.16 0.90 -4.81
C PRO A 248 -9.20 2.02 -4.96
N GLY A 249 -9.29 2.59 -6.16
CA GLY A 249 -10.24 3.64 -6.46
C GLY A 249 -11.57 3.07 -6.95
N PHE A 250 -12.66 3.51 -6.34
CA PHE A 250 -14.03 3.15 -6.73
C PHE A 250 -14.80 4.33 -7.32
N SER A 251 -14.29 5.55 -7.10
CA SER A 251 -14.88 6.82 -7.52
C SER A 251 -13.79 7.88 -7.63
N ALA A 252 -14.15 9.15 -7.81
CA ALA A 252 -13.19 10.25 -7.82
C ALA A 252 -12.34 10.24 -6.51
N PRO A 253 -11.03 10.43 -6.60
CA PRO A 253 -10.13 10.27 -5.44
C PRO A 253 -10.38 11.23 -4.30
N GLU A 254 -11.01 12.39 -4.55
CA GLU A 254 -11.34 13.37 -3.51
C GLU A 254 -12.61 13.01 -2.72
N LEU A 255 -13.43 12.07 -3.21
CA LEU A 255 -14.64 11.65 -2.49
C LEU A 255 -14.26 10.97 -1.18
N GLY A 256 -14.68 11.56 -0.06
CA GLY A 256 -14.44 11.03 1.27
C GLY A 256 -15.44 9.93 1.68
N PRO A 257 -15.10 9.12 2.70
CA PRO A 257 -16.00 8.09 3.21
C PRO A 257 -17.36 8.62 3.68
N ASP A 258 -17.39 9.73 4.41
CA ASP A 258 -18.62 10.34 4.92
C ASP A 258 -19.49 10.91 3.78
N GLU A 259 -18.86 11.48 2.74
CA GLU A 259 -19.56 12.00 1.57
C GLU A 259 -20.15 10.86 0.74
N ALA A 260 -19.42 9.74 0.56
CA ALA A 260 -19.90 8.56 -0.12
C ALA A 260 -21.13 7.98 0.59
N GLU A 261 -21.09 7.85 1.91
CA GLU A 261 -22.17 7.34 2.74
C GLU A 261 -23.39 8.26 2.69
N ALA A 262 -23.21 9.58 2.79
CA ALA A 262 -24.27 10.57 2.66
C ALA A 262 -24.91 10.53 1.25
N GLY A 263 -24.18 10.14 0.21
CA GLY A 263 -24.67 9.92 -1.15
C GLY A 263 -25.34 8.57 -1.36
N GLY A 264 -25.47 7.72 -0.33
CA GLY A 264 -26.08 6.39 -0.42
C GLY A 264 -25.12 5.28 -0.90
N GLY A 265 -23.82 5.58 -1.03
CA GLY A 265 -22.76 4.61 -1.31
C GLY A 265 -22.19 3.96 -0.04
N GLN A 266 -21.12 3.22 -0.20
CA GLN A 266 -20.43 2.55 0.90
C GLN A 266 -19.15 3.31 1.25
N ARG A 267 -18.96 3.65 2.54
CA ARG A 267 -17.78 4.39 3.02
C ARG A 267 -16.45 3.69 2.73
N PHE A 268 -16.44 2.36 2.66
CA PHE A 268 -15.23 1.57 2.37
C PHE A 268 -14.90 1.51 0.88
N PHE A 269 -15.79 1.92 -0.01
CA PHE A 269 -15.55 2.01 -1.45
C PHE A 269 -15.13 3.42 -1.87
N THR A 270 -14.09 3.95 -1.21
CA THR A 270 -13.46 5.22 -1.56
C THR A 270 -11.94 5.10 -1.47
N PHE A 271 -11.23 5.83 -2.33
CA PHE A 271 -9.76 5.95 -2.21
C PHE A 271 -9.36 6.49 -0.83
N ARG A 272 -10.16 7.39 -0.26
CA ARG A 272 -9.91 8.00 1.04
C ARG A 272 -10.29 7.11 2.23
N ARG A 273 -10.68 5.84 2.02
CA ARG A 273 -10.94 4.87 3.11
C ARG A 273 -9.77 4.76 4.09
N VAL A 274 -8.56 4.96 3.62
CA VAL A 274 -7.35 4.96 4.46
C VAL A 274 -7.39 6.00 5.60
N GLU A 275 -8.19 7.05 5.47
CA GLU A 275 -8.40 8.03 6.54
C GLU A 275 -9.17 7.45 7.73
N ASP A 276 -10.16 6.57 7.48
CA ASP A 276 -10.86 5.85 8.55
C ASP A 276 -9.90 4.90 9.28
N LEU A 277 -9.08 4.15 8.53
CA LEU A 277 -8.08 3.26 9.09
C LEU A 277 -7.01 4.05 9.88
N ARG A 278 -6.61 5.22 9.38
CA ARG A 278 -5.71 6.13 10.10
C ARG A 278 -6.30 6.59 11.44
N ARG A 279 -7.61 6.86 11.52
CA ARG A 279 -8.29 7.20 12.79
C ARG A 279 -8.20 6.06 13.81
N ILE A 280 -8.29 4.81 13.36
CA ILE A 280 -8.10 3.62 14.22
C ILE A 280 -6.66 3.58 14.74
N MET A 281 -5.64 3.79 13.90
CA MET A 281 -4.24 3.89 14.33
C MET A 281 -4.06 4.94 15.43
N VAL A 282 -4.60 6.14 15.20
CA VAL A 282 -4.52 7.26 16.17
C VAL A 282 -5.21 6.90 17.48
N ALA A 283 -6.39 6.28 17.43
CA ALA A 283 -7.15 5.85 18.61
C ALA A 283 -6.40 4.79 19.43
N ASN A 284 -5.58 3.96 18.77
CA ASN A 284 -4.71 2.96 19.41
C ASN A 284 -3.34 3.52 19.82
N GLY A 285 -3.12 4.84 19.76
CA GLY A 285 -1.88 5.48 20.18
C GLY A 285 -0.73 5.38 19.18
N ASP A 286 -0.99 4.91 17.96
CA ASP A 286 0.03 4.66 16.92
C ASP A 286 0.13 5.80 15.88
N ALA A 287 -0.19 7.02 16.28
CA ALA A 287 -0.16 8.21 15.44
C ALA A 287 1.23 8.54 14.87
N ALA A 288 2.30 8.12 15.55
CA ALA A 288 3.69 8.37 15.15
C ALA A 288 4.16 7.47 13.98
N ARG A 289 3.43 6.39 13.65
CA ARG A 289 3.79 5.42 12.63
C ARG A 289 3.28 5.83 11.26
N GLN A 290 4.09 5.54 10.23
CA GLN A 290 3.67 5.74 8.84
C GLN A 290 2.74 4.63 8.33
N VAL A 291 2.04 4.98 7.26
CA VAL A 291 1.27 4.07 6.40
C VAL A 291 1.99 3.90 5.07
N ALA A 292 2.01 2.69 4.53
CA ALA A 292 2.32 2.41 3.13
C ALA A 292 1.02 2.01 2.41
N ILE A 293 0.63 2.79 1.41
CA ILE A 293 -0.41 2.38 0.46
C ILE A 293 0.26 1.46 -0.55
N LEU A 294 0.02 0.16 -0.39
CA LEU A 294 0.72 -0.89 -1.13
C LEU A 294 0.08 -1.22 -2.47
N GLU A 295 -1.19 -0.86 -2.64
CA GLU A 295 -1.93 -0.98 -3.90
C GLU A 295 -2.90 0.19 -4.03
N THR A 296 -2.81 0.90 -5.17
CA THR A 296 -3.79 1.91 -5.58
C THR A 296 -3.94 1.95 -7.09
N GLY A 297 -5.14 2.20 -7.56
CA GLY A 297 -5.45 2.27 -8.98
C GLY A 297 -6.95 2.26 -9.23
N TRP A 298 -7.33 2.31 -10.50
CA TRP A 298 -8.70 2.18 -11.00
C TRP A 298 -8.73 1.17 -12.13
N THR A 299 -9.73 0.29 -12.16
CA THR A 299 -9.91 -0.67 -13.25
C THR A 299 -10.50 0.01 -14.49
N ARG A 300 -10.03 -0.42 -15.67
CA ARG A 300 -10.52 0.04 -16.99
C ARG A 300 -11.50 -0.94 -17.63
N ASP A 301 -11.97 -1.94 -16.90
CA ASP A 301 -12.87 -2.99 -17.41
C ASP A 301 -14.29 -2.48 -17.61
N VAL A 302 -14.48 -1.47 -18.45
CA VAL A 302 -15.81 -0.95 -18.81
C VAL A 302 -16.62 -1.92 -19.67
N ALA A 303 -15.97 -2.92 -20.26
CA ALA A 303 -16.62 -3.96 -21.05
C ALA A 303 -17.25 -5.07 -20.19
N GLY A 304 -16.84 -5.19 -18.91
CA GLY A 304 -17.43 -6.11 -17.95
C GLY A 304 -16.88 -7.54 -18.03
N HIS A 305 -15.61 -7.72 -18.42
CA HIS A 305 -14.96 -9.04 -18.44
C HIS A 305 -14.90 -9.63 -17.04
N ASN A 306 -14.64 -8.80 -16.02
CA ASN A 306 -14.66 -9.21 -14.63
C ASN A 306 -15.83 -8.54 -13.86
N PRO A 307 -17.01 -9.18 -13.74
CA PRO A 307 -18.18 -8.59 -13.09
C PRO A 307 -17.99 -8.22 -11.62
N ALA A 308 -16.99 -8.79 -10.94
CA ALA A 308 -16.69 -8.47 -9.55
C ALA A 308 -16.15 -7.04 -9.38
N TYR A 309 -15.53 -6.47 -10.41
CA TYR A 309 -14.83 -5.17 -10.35
C TYR A 309 -15.33 -4.18 -11.42
N SER A 310 -15.92 -4.64 -12.51
CA SER A 310 -16.35 -3.77 -13.63
C SER A 310 -17.44 -2.76 -13.25
N TRP A 311 -18.17 -2.98 -12.16
CA TRP A 311 -19.23 -2.07 -11.71
C TRP A 311 -18.72 -0.68 -11.29
N PHE A 312 -17.43 -0.52 -11.00
CA PHE A 312 -16.78 0.77 -10.72
C PHE A 312 -15.71 1.13 -11.74
N ALA A 313 -15.66 0.43 -12.87
CA ALA A 313 -14.69 0.69 -13.91
C ALA A 313 -14.83 2.10 -14.49
N VAL A 314 -13.70 2.66 -14.89
CA VAL A 314 -13.61 3.96 -15.55
C VAL A 314 -12.93 3.79 -16.91
N ASP A 315 -13.09 4.76 -17.80
CA ASP A 315 -12.31 4.77 -19.05
C ASP A 315 -10.82 5.10 -18.80
N GLU A 316 -9.98 4.87 -19.81
CA GLU A 316 -8.53 5.08 -19.71
C GLU A 316 -8.15 6.52 -19.35
N ALA A 317 -8.85 7.50 -19.91
CA ALA A 317 -8.59 8.92 -19.62
C ALA A 317 -8.94 9.27 -18.17
N THR A 318 -10.04 8.74 -17.67
CA THR A 318 -10.46 8.89 -16.27
C THR A 318 -9.51 8.16 -15.33
N GLN A 319 -9.04 6.94 -15.66
CA GLN A 319 -8.02 6.23 -14.88
C GLN A 319 -6.77 7.10 -14.73
N ALA A 320 -6.30 7.70 -15.82
CA ALA A 320 -5.10 8.53 -15.83
C ALA A 320 -5.28 9.80 -14.98
N ASP A 321 -6.41 10.51 -15.13
CA ASP A 321 -6.75 11.68 -14.32
C ASP A 321 -6.86 11.35 -12.83
N TYR A 322 -7.55 10.27 -12.49
CA TYR A 322 -7.77 9.87 -11.11
C TYR A 322 -6.47 9.45 -10.42
N LEU A 323 -5.58 8.73 -11.10
CA LEU A 323 -4.27 8.37 -10.54
C LEU A 323 -3.44 9.62 -10.21
N VAL A 324 -3.35 10.59 -11.11
CA VAL A 324 -2.62 11.84 -10.84
C VAL A 324 -3.22 12.61 -9.68
N ARG A 325 -4.56 12.74 -9.65
CA ARG A 325 -5.27 13.43 -8.57
C ARG A 325 -5.12 12.71 -7.22
N ALA A 326 -5.11 11.37 -7.22
CA ALA A 326 -4.85 10.58 -6.02
C ALA A 326 -3.47 10.85 -5.42
N TYR A 327 -2.42 10.85 -6.25
CA TYR A 327 -1.06 11.19 -5.79
C TYR A 327 -0.97 12.64 -5.31
N ARG A 328 -1.62 13.57 -6.00
CA ARG A 328 -1.69 14.97 -5.56
C ARG A 328 -2.40 15.10 -4.22
N TYR A 329 -3.56 14.45 -4.07
CA TYR A 329 -4.31 14.44 -2.81
C TYR A 329 -3.46 13.90 -1.66
N ALA A 330 -2.78 12.77 -1.85
CA ALA A 330 -1.89 12.19 -0.85
C ALA A 330 -0.73 13.14 -0.49
N ALA A 331 -0.14 13.80 -1.49
CA ALA A 331 0.94 14.76 -1.26
C ALA A 331 0.50 16.01 -0.52
N GLU A 332 -0.73 16.48 -0.71
CA GLU A 332 -1.28 17.68 -0.07
C GLU A 332 -1.85 17.41 1.33
N HIS A 333 -2.51 16.25 1.53
CA HIS A 333 -3.33 16.00 2.71
C HIS A 333 -2.79 14.90 3.64
N TRP A 334 -1.98 13.95 3.13
CA TRP A 334 -1.58 12.78 3.91
C TRP A 334 -0.12 12.76 4.35
N ARG A 335 0.69 13.73 3.90
CA ARG A 335 2.04 13.87 4.45
C ARG A 335 2.00 14.44 5.87
N PRO A 336 2.87 13.96 6.79
CA PRO A 336 3.91 12.95 6.61
C PRO A 336 3.46 11.50 6.93
N TRP A 337 2.17 11.25 7.23
CA TRP A 337 1.75 9.95 7.74
C TRP A 337 1.63 8.87 6.64
N VAL A 338 1.39 9.23 5.38
CA VAL A 338 1.63 8.31 4.25
C VAL A 338 3.07 8.47 3.81
N GLY A 339 3.86 7.40 3.95
CA GLY A 339 5.27 7.36 3.56
C GLY A 339 5.46 6.89 2.12
N LEU A 340 4.89 5.74 1.77
CA LEU A 340 4.96 5.10 0.45
C LEU A 340 3.56 4.99 -0.16
N MET A 341 3.46 5.23 -1.47
CA MET A 341 2.26 4.94 -2.26
C MET A 341 2.65 4.21 -3.54
N THR A 342 2.03 3.05 -3.77
CA THR A 342 2.36 2.14 -4.87
C THR A 342 1.19 2.03 -5.84
N ALA A 343 1.42 2.40 -7.11
CA ALA A 343 0.44 2.25 -8.17
C ALA A 343 0.33 0.78 -8.63
N LEU A 344 -0.85 0.35 -9.00
CA LEU A 344 -1.14 -0.80 -9.85
C LEU A 344 -1.02 -0.36 -11.31
N SER A 345 -0.42 -1.09 -12.23
CA SER A 345 0.77 -1.94 -12.15
C SER A 345 1.47 -1.94 -13.52
N ILE A 346 2.69 -2.41 -13.58
CA ILE A 346 3.25 -2.88 -14.86
C ILE A 346 2.81 -4.33 -15.01
N ALA A 347 2.08 -4.64 -16.09
CA ALA A 347 1.44 -5.93 -16.29
C ALA A 347 2.44 -7.09 -16.37
N ASP A 348 1.99 -8.26 -15.92
CA ASP A 348 2.61 -9.54 -16.27
C ASP A 348 2.42 -9.78 -17.78
N PRO A 349 3.44 -10.23 -18.50
CA PRO A 349 3.31 -10.53 -19.92
C PRO A 349 2.33 -11.65 -20.25
N ALA A 350 1.95 -12.46 -19.27
CA ALA A 350 1.00 -13.55 -19.44
C ALA A 350 -0.46 -13.15 -19.23
N TRP A 351 -0.74 -11.94 -18.70
CA TRP A 351 -2.11 -11.50 -18.48
C TRP A 351 -2.83 -11.16 -19.78
N ASP A 352 -4.10 -11.50 -19.82
CA ASP A 352 -5.02 -11.14 -20.90
C ASP A 352 -6.30 -10.49 -20.35
N GLU A 353 -7.29 -10.25 -21.20
CA GLU A 353 -8.54 -9.58 -20.83
C GLU A 353 -9.41 -10.37 -19.84
N ASP A 354 -9.16 -11.66 -19.65
CA ASP A 354 -9.83 -12.49 -18.65
C ASP A 354 -9.20 -12.32 -17.25
N ASP A 355 -7.99 -11.77 -17.17
CA ASP A 355 -7.31 -11.50 -15.91
C ASP A 355 -7.73 -10.14 -15.32
N GLU A 356 -8.18 -10.14 -14.08
CA GLU A 356 -8.57 -8.91 -13.38
C GLU A 356 -7.47 -7.85 -13.44
N GLN A 357 -6.23 -8.23 -13.15
CA GLN A 357 -5.08 -7.35 -13.03
C GLN A 357 -4.70 -6.66 -14.35
N TYR A 358 -5.04 -7.24 -15.50
CA TYR A 358 -4.85 -6.63 -16.82
C TYR A 358 -5.47 -5.22 -16.89
N TRP A 359 -6.64 -5.06 -16.32
CA TRP A 359 -7.42 -3.83 -16.40
C TRP A 359 -6.95 -2.73 -15.45
N TRP A 360 -6.15 -3.09 -14.43
CA TRP A 360 -5.55 -2.12 -13.51
C TRP A 360 -4.21 -1.58 -13.99
N SER A 361 -3.61 -2.23 -14.98
CA SER A 361 -2.27 -1.92 -15.47
C SER A 361 -2.19 -0.54 -16.12
N ILE A 362 -1.04 0.11 -15.98
CA ILE A 362 -0.68 1.38 -16.64
C ILE A 362 0.31 1.16 -17.79
N ILE A 363 0.89 -0.03 -17.83
CA ILE A 363 1.66 -0.58 -18.98
C ILE A 363 1.06 -1.96 -19.24
N ALA A 364 0.58 -2.16 -20.46
CA ALA A 364 -0.08 -3.40 -20.88
C ALA A 364 0.91 -4.56 -21.07
N PRO A 365 0.44 -5.83 -21.15
CA PRO A 365 1.30 -7.01 -21.38
C PRO A 365 2.13 -6.93 -22.67
N ASP A 366 1.57 -6.33 -23.71
CA ASP A 366 2.25 -6.10 -25.00
C ASP A 366 3.26 -4.93 -24.95
N ARG A 367 3.50 -4.37 -23.77
CA ARG A 367 4.40 -3.24 -23.49
C ARG A 367 3.89 -1.88 -23.98
N GLN A 368 2.63 -1.77 -24.34
CA GLN A 368 2.04 -0.47 -24.61
C GLN A 368 1.97 0.35 -23.32
N ALA A 369 2.60 1.52 -23.31
CA ALA A 369 2.42 2.52 -22.26
C ALA A 369 1.06 3.21 -22.46
N LEU A 370 0.21 3.19 -21.42
CA LEU A 370 -1.11 3.79 -21.46
C LEU A 370 -1.06 5.27 -21.06
N THR A 371 -2.15 6.00 -21.27
CA THR A 371 -2.28 7.41 -20.89
C THR A 371 -1.93 7.65 -19.42
N SER A 372 -2.31 6.73 -18.54
CA SER A 372 -2.00 6.76 -17.11
C SER A 372 -0.51 6.72 -16.81
N PHE A 373 0.29 5.95 -17.58
CA PHE A 373 1.74 5.95 -17.46
C PHE A 373 2.32 7.35 -17.78
N ALA A 374 1.94 7.93 -18.93
CA ALA A 374 2.46 9.22 -19.37
C ALA A 374 2.11 10.33 -18.38
N GLN A 375 0.88 10.35 -17.87
CA GLN A 375 0.44 11.36 -16.91
C GLN A 375 1.15 11.21 -15.55
N LEU A 376 1.34 9.99 -15.05
CA LEU A 376 2.13 9.73 -13.82
C LEU A 376 3.60 10.11 -14.00
N ALA A 377 4.19 9.82 -15.18
CA ALA A 377 5.57 10.22 -15.48
C ALA A 377 5.75 11.73 -15.42
N ASN A 378 4.78 12.48 -15.92
CA ASN A 378 4.87 13.93 -16.11
C ASN A 378 4.30 14.76 -14.96
N MET A 379 3.53 14.16 -14.03
CA MET A 379 3.00 14.91 -12.89
C MET A 379 4.10 15.46 -11.97
N GLU A 380 3.77 16.56 -11.27
CA GLU A 380 4.59 17.03 -10.15
C GLU A 380 4.73 15.97 -9.07
N LYS A 381 5.92 15.82 -8.49
CA LYS A 381 6.17 14.93 -7.36
C LYS A 381 6.75 15.69 -6.18
N VAL A 382 6.20 15.42 -5.00
CA VAL A 382 6.60 16.07 -3.76
C VAL A 382 7.15 15.02 -2.80
N CYS A 383 8.45 15.11 -2.47
CA CYS A 383 9.14 14.20 -1.57
C CYS A 383 9.79 14.98 -0.43
N GLY A 384 9.22 14.89 0.75
CA GLY A 384 9.68 15.69 1.87
C GLY A 384 9.63 17.18 1.53
N ARG A 385 10.80 17.81 1.44
CA ARG A 385 10.95 19.24 1.05
C ARG A 385 11.28 19.45 -0.42
N ARG A 386 11.54 18.39 -1.17
CA ARG A 386 11.90 18.45 -2.58
C ARG A 386 10.65 18.41 -3.44
N ILE A 387 10.61 19.28 -4.44
CA ILE A 387 9.58 19.27 -5.49
C ILE A 387 10.28 18.95 -6.80
N ILE A 388 9.77 17.94 -7.51
CA ILE A 388 10.11 17.65 -8.89
C ILE A 388 8.96 18.24 -9.71
N PRO A 389 9.19 19.29 -10.50
CA PRO A 389 8.11 19.97 -11.22
C PRO A 389 7.49 19.05 -12.28
N ALA A 390 6.22 19.31 -12.60
CA ALA A 390 5.55 18.67 -13.72
C ALA A 390 6.34 18.87 -15.00
N ARG A 391 6.35 17.87 -15.85
CA ARG A 391 7.00 17.90 -17.17
C ARG A 391 5.94 17.97 -18.26
N ALA A 392 6.24 18.70 -19.33
CA ALA A 392 5.51 18.62 -20.57
C ALA A 392 6.48 18.05 -21.61
N PRO A 393 6.34 16.79 -22.01
CA PRO A 393 7.25 16.19 -22.96
C PRO A 393 7.01 16.78 -24.34
N ASP A 394 8.09 17.18 -25.00
CA ASP A 394 8.06 17.56 -26.41
C ASP A 394 7.99 16.32 -27.32
N SER A 395 8.36 15.14 -26.79
CA SER A 395 8.24 13.84 -27.43
C SER A 395 8.36 12.70 -26.40
N PRO A 396 7.82 11.50 -26.69
CA PRO A 396 8.01 10.32 -25.81
C PRO A 396 9.48 10.01 -25.51
N GLU A 397 10.37 10.29 -26.44
CA GLU A 397 11.82 10.10 -26.24
C GLU A 397 12.42 11.14 -25.29
N ALA A 398 11.84 12.35 -25.21
CA ALA A 398 12.28 13.39 -24.28
C ALA A 398 11.90 13.05 -22.83
N GLU A 399 10.82 12.34 -22.60
CA GLU A 399 10.36 11.93 -21.26
C GLU A 399 11.42 11.11 -20.51
N GLY A 400 12.21 10.29 -21.20
CA GLY A 400 13.14 9.37 -20.61
C GLY A 400 14.58 9.85 -20.49
N ARG A 401 14.93 10.98 -21.08
CA ARG A 401 16.31 11.43 -21.21
C ARG A 401 16.76 12.49 -20.24
N VAL A 402 15.84 13.07 -19.49
CA VAL A 402 16.21 14.03 -18.45
C VAL A 402 16.60 13.25 -17.20
N PRO A 403 17.87 13.30 -16.76
CA PRO A 403 18.31 12.62 -15.55
C PRO A 403 17.69 13.34 -14.34
N VAL A 404 16.49 12.95 -13.97
CA VAL A 404 15.84 13.41 -12.75
C VAL A 404 16.09 12.35 -11.69
N THR A 405 16.77 12.73 -10.62
CA THR A 405 16.93 11.83 -9.48
C THR A 405 15.57 11.61 -8.83
N PRO A 406 15.11 10.37 -8.70
CA PRO A 406 13.85 10.06 -8.03
C PRO A 406 13.80 10.60 -6.59
N CYS A 407 12.64 10.59 -6.02
CA CYS A 407 12.48 10.78 -4.58
C CYS A 407 13.13 9.59 -3.86
N PRO A 408 13.97 9.82 -2.85
CA PRO A 408 14.61 8.76 -2.08
C PRO A 408 13.60 7.93 -1.31
#